data_b0f3896a2f8305d469daee3c1ad89d1b
#
_entry.id   b0f3896a2f8305d469daee3c1ad89d1b
#
_cell.length_a   1.000
_cell.length_b   1.000
_cell.length_c   1.000
_cell.angle_alpha   90.00
_cell.angle_beta   90.00
_cell.angle_gamma   90.00
#
_symmetry.space_group_name_H-M   'P 1'
#
loop_
_entity.id
_entity.type
_entity.pdbx_description
1 polymer ?
#
loop_
_entity_poly.entity_id
_entity_poly.type
_entity_poly.pdbx_seq_one_letter_code
_entity_poly.pdbx_strand_id
1 'polypeptide(L)'
;MTSKILALSLLAVAAHAGAAPSVYPTGVTRYDTAIAYNSYVLFSGQDKKTHLIDMNGNEVHRWDAEGFPPVLLDPALTGGKRGNVLVQLASISGTSNEGNGLRNQAIGELDWDSNVVWQWGAAGSSQDMYGAPAEGKASPQVPGGSAKQHHDWRRLPNGHTLVLANLVHPVAGFAAPQVLDDVIYEVSQQGEVVWKWVASDHLNEFGFSAESLKLVKNGYSPRGRAVPFDYLHINNMSVLGPNRWFDAGDQRFNPENILIDSREANFIVIVDKRSGKVVWSLGPDYPAQVRGPRVLPRAVDQISGQHDAHLIEPGLPGAGNILVFDNQGEAGYPRVSVGVQPRSRVLEIDPVKKQIVWEYTGGDSNGPEWGFYSSFISSARRLPNGNTLIDEGMNGRIFQVTGKGDIAWEYVSPYFAPTPVAGAGKPVLSNWLYRAQPVPYNWVPEGTPRSEKAVTPPELGKFRVVTN
;
A
#
# COMPACT_ATOMS: atom_id res chain seq x y z
N MET A 1 -61.20 -45.59 12.21
CA MET A 1 -60.26 -45.33 11.12
C MET A 1 -59.49 -44.04 11.49
N THR A 2 -58.38 -44.17 12.10
CA THR A 2 -57.57 -43.06 12.60
C THR A 2 -56.30 -42.85 11.69
N SER A 3 -56.33 -41.78 10.88
CA SER A 3 -55.20 -41.40 10.02
C SER A 3 -54.14 -40.79 10.84
N LYS A 4 -52.96 -41.41 10.89
CA LYS A 4 -51.75 -40.84 11.43
C LYS A 4 -51.08 -39.98 10.33
N ILE A 5 -51.02 -38.68 10.58
CA ILE A 5 -50.21 -37.72 9.77
C ILE A 5 -48.77 -37.80 10.26
N LEU A 6 -47.91 -38.27 9.40
CA LEU A 6 -46.45 -38.29 9.62
C LEU A 6 -45.89 -36.91 9.27
N ALA A 7 -45.47 -36.13 10.28
CA ALA A 7 -44.77 -34.87 10.05
C ALA A 7 -43.32 -35.18 9.69
N LEU A 8 -42.93 -34.93 8.45
CA LEU A 8 -41.56 -34.96 8.01
C LEU A 8 -40.89 -33.64 8.41
N SER A 9 -40.05 -33.68 9.42
CA SER A 9 -39.18 -32.55 9.78
C SER A 9 -38.05 -32.45 8.75
N LEU A 10 -38.13 -31.50 7.84
CA LEU A 10 -36.98 -31.10 7.03
C LEU A 10 -35.96 -30.41 7.95
N LEU A 11 -34.87 -31.09 8.31
CA LEU A 11 -33.70 -30.46 8.78
C LEU A 11 -33.05 -29.66 7.62
N ALA A 12 -33.23 -28.35 7.63
CA ALA A 12 -32.48 -27.47 6.79
C ALA A 12 -30.99 -27.50 7.29
N VAL A 13 -30.18 -28.29 6.64
CA VAL A 13 -28.72 -28.17 6.78
C VAL A 13 -28.37 -26.83 6.17
N ALA A 14 -28.13 -25.83 7.01
CA ALA A 14 -27.52 -24.60 6.60
C ALA A 14 -26.12 -24.95 6.05
N ALA A 15 -26.03 -25.08 4.73
CA ALA A 15 -24.75 -25.13 4.07
C ALA A 15 -24.04 -23.81 4.40
N HIS A 16 -23.14 -23.84 5.35
CA HIS A 16 -22.18 -22.78 5.52
C HIS A 16 -21.41 -22.74 4.20
N ALA A 17 -21.65 -21.71 3.40
CA ALA A 17 -20.79 -21.39 2.28
C ALA A 17 -19.45 -21.01 2.89
N GLY A 18 -18.62 -22.00 3.18
CA GLY A 18 -17.24 -21.79 3.54
C GLY A 18 -16.62 -21.03 2.38
N ALA A 19 -16.01 -19.87 2.64
CA ALA A 19 -15.11 -19.25 1.70
C ALA A 19 -14.09 -20.30 1.26
N ALA A 20 -13.66 -20.23 0.00
CA ALA A 20 -12.54 -21.04 -0.43
C ALA A 20 -11.39 -20.81 0.56
N PRO A 21 -10.81 -21.86 1.14
CA PRO A 21 -9.73 -21.67 2.10
C PRO A 21 -8.60 -20.94 1.42
N SER A 22 -7.93 -20.05 2.18
CA SER A 22 -6.63 -19.52 1.75
C SER A 22 -5.72 -20.67 1.33
N VAL A 23 -4.91 -20.47 0.30
CA VAL A 23 -3.91 -21.45 -0.14
C VAL A 23 -2.90 -21.77 0.97
N TYR A 24 -2.82 -20.87 1.96
CA TYR A 24 -1.92 -20.96 3.12
C TYR A 24 -2.72 -21.10 4.42
N PRO A 25 -2.25 -21.93 5.36
CA PRO A 25 -2.77 -21.87 6.72
C PRO A 25 -2.56 -20.48 7.32
N THR A 26 -3.46 -19.99 8.16
CA THR A 26 -3.30 -18.72 8.87
C THR A 26 -2.32 -18.84 10.03
N GLY A 27 -1.76 -17.70 10.45
CA GLY A 27 -0.71 -17.63 11.47
C GLY A 27 0.69 -17.76 10.84
N VAL A 28 1.69 -18.00 11.68
CA VAL A 28 3.08 -18.24 11.22
C VAL A 28 3.20 -19.66 10.70
N THR A 29 3.52 -19.78 9.43
CA THR A 29 3.66 -21.06 8.72
C THR A 29 5.12 -21.49 8.58
N ARG A 30 6.05 -20.55 8.69
CA ARG A 30 7.50 -20.79 8.64
C ARG A 30 8.22 -19.73 9.48
N TYR A 31 9.20 -20.18 10.25
CA TYR A 31 10.14 -19.30 10.93
C TYR A 31 11.49 -20.00 11.10
N ASP A 32 12.45 -19.62 10.28
CA ASP A 32 13.84 -20.03 10.38
C ASP A 32 14.63 -18.96 11.13
N THR A 33 14.88 -19.23 12.41
CA THR A 33 15.55 -18.28 13.31
C THR A 33 17.01 -18.00 12.96
N ALA A 34 17.62 -18.82 12.10
CA ALA A 34 19.00 -18.64 11.69
C ALA A 34 19.18 -17.58 10.59
N ILE A 35 18.14 -17.35 9.79
CA ILE A 35 18.21 -16.45 8.62
C ILE A 35 17.17 -15.34 8.65
N ALA A 36 16.13 -15.41 9.51
CA ALA A 36 15.16 -14.34 9.65
C ALA A 36 15.75 -13.12 10.39
N TYR A 37 15.20 -11.95 10.12
CA TYR A 37 15.40 -10.75 10.93
C TYR A 37 14.27 -10.64 11.95
N ASN A 38 14.62 -10.51 13.22
CA ASN A 38 13.66 -10.46 14.31
C ASN A 38 13.20 -9.03 14.58
N SER A 39 11.89 -8.81 14.48
CA SER A 39 11.21 -7.55 14.77
C SER A 39 9.76 -7.83 15.15
N TYR A 40 9.01 -6.83 15.60
CA TYR A 40 7.55 -6.91 15.47
C TYR A 40 7.13 -6.62 14.03
N VAL A 41 5.89 -6.98 13.69
CA VAL A 41 5.27 -6.65 12.42
C VAL A 41 3.93 -5.96 12.69
N LEU A 42 3.77 -4.76 12.13
CA LEU A 42 2.55 -3.95 12.21
C LEU A 42 1.78 -4.03 10.89
N PHE A 43 0.47 -4.23 10.98
CA PHE A 43 -0.45 -4.17 9.83
C PHE A 43 -1.87 -3.87 10.30
N SER A 44 -2.75 -3.44 9.39
CA SER A 44 -4.19 -3.38 9.66
C SER A 44 -4.90 -4.56 9.00
N GLY A 45 -5.74 -5.26 9.78
CA GLY A 45 -6.55 -6.38 9.33
C GLY A 45 -7.87 -5.94 8.69
N GLN A 46 -8.57 -6.89 8.06
CA GLN A 46 -9.91 -6.64 7.52
C GLN A 46 -10.98 -6.45 8.62
N ASP A 47 -10.66 -6.75 9.87
CA ASP A 47 -11.46 -6.43 11.05
C ASP A 47 -11.41 -4.96 11.46
N LYS A 48 -10.74 -4.11 10.66
CA LYS A 48 -10.63 -2.65 10.87
C LYS A 48 -9.81 -2.27 12.09
N LYS A 49 -8.86 -3.09 12.46
CA LYS A 49 -7.96 -2.88 13.58
C LYS A 49 -6.51 -2.91 13.14
N THR A 50 -5.66 -2.23 13.88
CA THR A 50 -4.21 -2.27 13.69
C THR A 50 -3.60 -3.24 14.70
N HIS A 51 -2.90 -4.24 14.18
CA HIS A 51 -2.28 -5.32 14.94
C HIS A 51 -0.77 -5.18 14.94
N LEU A 52 -0.18 -5.44 16.10
CA LEU A 52 1.26 -5.62 16.26
C LEU A 52 1.51 -7.06 16.71
N ILE A 53 2.23 -7.83 15.93
CA ILE A 53 2.54 -9.23 16.21
C ILE A 53 4.04 -9.46 16.43
N ASP A 54 4.37 -10.49 17.22
CA ASP A 54 5.74 -10.99 17.34
C ASP A 54 6.10 -11.99 16.21
N MET A 55 7.32 -12.52 16.24
CA MET A 55 7.80 -13.46 15.22
C MET A 55 7.07 -14.81 15.19
N ASN A 56 6.34 -15.16 16.25
CA ASN A 56 5.48 -16.35 16.28
C ASN A 56 4.01 -16.04 15.94
N GLY A 57 3.70 -14.80 15.54
CA GLY A 57 2.36 -14.39 15.18
C GLY A 57 1.43 -14.12 16.35
N ASN A 58 1.96 -14.04 17.58
CA ASN A 58 1.17 -13.65 18.73
C ASN A 58 0.88 -12.15 18.65
N GLU A 59 -0.40 -11.76 18.79
CA GLU A 59 -0.78 -10.37 18.94
C GLU A 59 -0.24 -9.86 20.28
N VAL A 60 0.69 -8.92 20.23
CA VAL A 60 1.31 -8.33 21.42
C VAL A 60 0.70 -6.98 21.79
N HIS A 61 0.09 -6.33 20.81
CA HIS A 61 -0.69 -5.12 21.00
C HIS A 61 -1.67 -4.91 19.85
N ARG A 62 -2.72 -4.11 20.11
CA ARG A 62 -3.74 -3.77 19.13
C ARG A 62 -4.34 -2.40 19.39
N TRP A 63 -4.56 -1.64 18.33
CA TRP A 63 -5.37 -0.42 18.35
C TRP A 63 -6.69 -0.68 17.65
N ASP A 64 -7.82 -0.26 18.26
CA ASP A 64 -9.15 -0.38 17.69
C ASP A 64 -9.40 0.72 16.64
N ALA A 65 -8.44 0.91 15.75
CA ALA A 65 -8.44 1.84 14.64
C ALA A 65 -7.69 1.24 13.45
N GLU A 66 -8.21 1.45 12.25
CA GLU A 66 -7.57 1.01 11.01
C GLU A 66 -6.52 2.04 10.56
N GLY A 67 -5.41 1.61 10.03
CA GLY A 67 -4.47 2.44 9.28
C GLY A 67 -4.44 2.05 7.80
N PHE A 68 -4.35 3.05 6.93
CA PHE A 68 -4.19 2.82 5.50
C PHE A 68 -3.07 3.70 4.91
N PRO A 69 -1.82 3.25 5.20
CA PRO A 69 -1.36 2.18 6.08
C PRO A 69 -1.36 2.59 7.58
N PRO A 70 -1.28 1.64 8.54
CA PRO A 70 -0.85 1.97 9.89
C PRO A 70 0.65 2.28 9.86
N VAL A 71 1.10 3.27 10.64
CA VAL A 71 2.51 3.63 10.72
C VAL A 71 2.90 3.81 12.18
N LEU A 72 3.64 2.86 12.73
CA LEU A 72 4.25 3.03 14.05
C LEU A 72 5.46 3.95 13.91
N LEU A 73 5.46 5.01 14.70
CA LEU A 73 6.44 6.08 14.59
C LEU A 73 7.75 5.73 15.29
N ASP A 74 8.86 6.12 14.66
CA ASP A 74 10.15 6.11 15.32
C ASP A 74 10.09 7.02 16.57
N PRO A 75 10.50 6.55 17.75
CA PRO A 75 10.58 7.36 18.95
C PRO A 75 11.33 8.68 18.77
N ALA A 76 12.28 8.75 17.85
CA ALA A 76 12.96 10.01 17.51
C ALA A 76 12.01 11.08 16.95
N LEU A 77 10.89 10.69 16.31
CA LEU A 77 9.87 11.60 15.78
C LEU A 77 8.80 11.99 16.80
N THR A 78 8.77 11.34 17.97
CA THR A 78 7.74 11.51 19.00
C THR A 78 8.31 12.06 20.32
N GLY A 79 9.53 12.60 20.28
CA GLY A 79 10.21 13.09 21.49
C GLY A 79 10.60 11.98 22.46
N GLY A 80 10.90 10.79 21.95
CA GLY A 80 11.28 9.61 22.76
C GLY A 80 10.12 8.75 23.23
N LYS A 81 8.88 9.11 22.94
CA LYS A 81 7.70 8.28 23.24
C LYS A 81 7.67 7.07 22.31
N ARG A 82 7.40 5.90 22.90
CA ARG A 82 7.36 4.62 22.18
C ARG A 82 5.93 4.13 21.99
N GLY A 83 5.68 3.48 20.84
CA GLY A 83 4.38 2.87 20.55
C GLY A 83 3.33 3.84 20.00
N ASN A 84 3.73 5.05 19.58
CA ASN A 84 2.80 5.94 18.91
C ASN A 84 2.57 5.48 17.46
N VAL A 85 1.31 5.49 17.02
CA VAL A 85 0.90 5.00 15.71
C VAL A 85 0.01 6.02 14.97
N LEU A 86 0.25 6.21 13.66
CA LEU A 86 -0.67 6.93 12.79
C LEU A 86 -1.75 5.97 12.31
N VAL A 87 -3.00 6.37 12.47
CA VAL A 87 -4.19 5.60 12.10
C VAL A 87 -5.31 6.52 11.60
N GLN A 88 -6.32 5.89 11.03
CA GLN A 88 -7.58 6.54 10.65
C GLN A 88 -8.48 6.64 11.90
N LEU A 89 -8.94 7.83 12.24
CA LEU A 89 -9.84 8.04 13.38
C LEU A 89 -11.31 7.93 12.97
N ALA A 90 -11.63 8.29 11.73
CA ALA A 90 -12.97 8.14 11.16
C ALA A 90 -12.89 7.96 9.65
N SER A 91 -13.57 6.96 9.13
CA SER A 91 -13.68 6.69 7.70
C SER A 91 -14.94 7.35 7.12
N ILE A 92 -14.89 7.71 5.84
CA ILE A 92 -16.08 8.14 5.10
C ILE A 92 -16.90 6.87 4.82
N SER A 93 -17.99 6.70 5.55
CA SER A 93 -18.91 5.60 5.29
C SER A 93 -19.82 5.92 4.11
N GLY A 94 -19.94 4.99 3.16
CA GLY A 94 -21.11 4.91 2.29
C GLY A 94 -21.02 5.49 0.90
N THR A 95 -19.87 5.76 0.33
CA THR A 95 -19.79 6.00 -1.12
C THR A 95 -19.44 4.70 -1.83
N SER A 96 -20.48 3.99 -2.26
CA SER A 96 -20.43 2.66 -2.88
C SER A 96 -19.64 2.56 -4.19
N ASN A 97 -19.15 3.66 -4.73
CA ASN A 97 -18.39 3.69 -5.99
C ASN A 97 -16.89 3.96 -5.80
N GLU A 98 -16.46 4.21 -4.58
CA GLU A 98 -15.08 4.54 -4.27
C GLU A 98 -14.57 3.49 -3.30
N GLY A 99 -14.12 2.40 -3.89
CA GLY A 99 -13.71 1.19 -3.20
C GLY A 99 -13.19 1.38 -1.78
N ASN A 100 -13.91 0.86 -0.83
CA ASN A 100 -13.35 0.25 0.36
C ASN A 100 -12.74 1.14 1.44
N GLY A 101 -13.33 2.30 1.75
CA GLY A 101 -12.89 3.04 2.95
C GLY A 101 -11.48 3.65 2.85
N LEU A 102 -10.98 3.85 1.63
CA LEU A 102 -9.67 4.43 1.36
C LEU A 102 -9.56 5.92 1.72
N ARG A 103 -10.68 6.58 1.98
CA ARG A 103 -10.72 8.00 2.30
C ARG A 103 -11.20 8.23 3.71
N ASN A 104 -10.43 9.00 4.44
CA ASN A 104 -10.70 9.25 5.84
C ASN A 104 -11.16 10.66 6.06
N GLN A 105 -12.14 10.81 6.93
CA GLN A 105 -12.57 12.11 7.42
C GLN A 105 -11.58 12.69 8.41
N ALA A 106 -11.08 11.86 9.31
CA ALA A 106 -10.11 12.25 10.30
C ALA A 106 -9.00 11.21 10.41
N ILE A 107 -7.77 11.70 10.55
CA ILE A 107 -6.57 10.92 10.78
C ILE A 107 -5.92 11.39 12.08
N GLY A 108 -5.14 10.53 12.72
CA GLY A 108 -4.47 10.93 13.94
C GLY A 108 -3.34 10.02 14.35
N GLU A 109 -2.67 10.48 15.38
CA GLU A 109 -1.68 9.74 16.12
C GLU A 109 -2.30 9.29 17.43
N LEU A 110 -2.25 7.98 17.68
CA LEU A 110 -2.59 7.37 18.97
C LEU A 110 -1.30 7.02 19.70
N ASP A 111 -1.32 7.18 21.02
CA ASP A 111 -0.28 6.59 21.88
C ASP A 111 -0.50 5.09 22.09
N TRP A 112 0.37 4.46 22.90
CA TRP A 112 0.26 3.04 23.21
C TRP A 112 -1.06 2.67 23.90
N ASP A 113 -1.61 3.58 24.71
CA ASP A 113 -2.86 3.37 25.45
C ASP A 113 -4.10 3.78 24.65
N SER A 114 -3.93 4.02 23.33
CA SER A 114 -4.97 4.45 22.39
C SER A 114 -5.56 5.85 22.66
N ASN A 115 -4.85 6.71 23.40
CA ASN A 115 -5.24 8.10 23.52
C ASN A 115 -4.83 8.87 22.26
N VAL A 116 -5.72 9.75 21.78
CA VAL A 116 -5.42 10.63 20.64
C VAL A 116 -4.47 11.73 21.10
N VAL A 117 -3.25 11.73 20.56
CA VAL A 117 -2.22 12.75 20.86
C VAL A 117 -2.11 13.82 19.79
N TRP A 118 -2.58 13.54 18.59
CA TRP A 118 -2.70 14.48 17.49
C TRP A 118 -3.81 14.02 16.54
N GLN A 119 -4.54 14.96 15.95
CA GLN A 119 -5.50 14.65 14.89
C GLN A 119 -5.62 15.76 13.87
N TRP A 120 -6.03 15.41 12.66
CA TRP A 120 -6.32 16.31 11.57
C TRP A 120 -7.56 15.84 10.80
N GLY A 121 -8.42 16.78 10.38
CA GLY A 121 -9.74 16.48 9.85
C GLY A 121 -10.79 16.30 10.93
N ALA A 122 -12.07 16.29 10.54
CA ALA A 122 -13.20 16.15 11.45
C ALA A 122 -14.05 14.92 11.12
N ALA A 123 -14.30 14.11 12.13
CA ALA A 123 -15.24 13.01 12.05
C ALA A 123 -16.67 13.53 11.74
N GLY A 124 -17.36 12.88 10.81
CA GLY A 124 -18.73 13.23 10.45
C GLY A 124 -18.89 14.39 9.46
N SER A 125 -17.78 15.01 9.03
CA SER A 125 -17.82 16.04 7.99
C SER A 125 -18.03 15.40 6.61
N SER A 126 -19.06 15.86 5.88
CA SER A 126 -19.26 15.52 4.46
C SER A 126 -18.55 16.51 3.52
N GLN A 127 -18.03 17.60 4.07
CA GLN A 127 -17.34 18.63 3.29
C GLN A 127 -15.85 18.32 3.19
N ASP A 128 -15.26 18.67 2.06
CA ASP A 128 -13.82 18.72 1.93
C ASP A 128 -13.24 19.68 2.96
N MET A 129 -12.08 19.35 3.50
CA MET A 129 -11.36 20.25 4.39
C MET A 129 -11.13 21.61 3.72
N TYR A 130 -11.09 21.62 2.42
CA TYR A 130 -10.94 22.79 1.59
C TYR A 130 -12.22 23.21 0.88
N GLY A 131 -13.38 22.64 1.16
CA GLY A 131 -14.63 22.94 0.46
C GLY A 131 -14.42 23.22 -1.04
N ALA A 132 -15.34 23.04 -1.93
CA ALA A 132 -15.19 23.61 -3.27
C ALA A 132 -14.84 25.11 -3.09
N PRO A 133 -13.72 25.62 -3.61
CA PRO A 133 -13.35 27.00 -3.43
C PRO A 133 -14.53 27.86 -3.92
N ALA A 134 -15.17 28.56 -3.00
CA ALA A 134 -15.93 29.72 -3.40
C ALA A 134 -14.92 30.64 -4.09
N GLU A 135 -15.14 30.93 -5.35
CA GLU A 135 -14.25 31.73 -6.18
C GLU A 135 -13.58 32.84 -5.38
N GLY A 136 -12.27 32.83 -5.30
CA GLY A 136 -11.43 33.90 -4.80
C GLY A 136 -11.22 34.02 -3.30
N LYS A 137 -11.57 33.01 -2.48
CA LYS A 137 -11.18 32.98 -1.05
C LYS A 137 -10.24 31.81 -0.78
N ALA A 138 -9.09 32.13 -0.19
CA ALA A 138 -8.27 31.11 0.44
C ALA A 138 -9.16 30.27 1.35
N SER A 139 -9.19 28.98 1.13
CA SER A 139 -9.99 28.05 1.93
C SER A 139 -9.56 28.18 3.37
N PRO A 140 -10.44 28.51 4.32
CA PRO A 140 -10.05 28.54 5.71
C PRO A 140 -9.61 27.12 6.08
N GLN A 141 -8.50 27.02 6.76
CA GLN A 141 -8.05 25.83 7.45
C GLN A 141 -9.10 25.52 8.51
N VAL A 142 -10.05 24.70 8.15
CA VAL A 142 -11.16 24.45 9.04
C VAL A 142 -10.87 23.21 9.83
N PRO A 143 -10.68 23.32 11.16
CA PRO A 143 -10.91 22.21 12.04
C PRO A 143 -12.38 21.79 11.87
N GLY A 144 -12.68 20.93 10.95
CA GLY A 144 -14.07 20.53 10.65
C GLY A 144 -14.27 19.94 9.27
N GLY A 145 -13.30 20.11 8.35
CA GLY A 145 -13.33 19.49 7.03
C GLY A 145 -12.79 18.05 7.04
N SER A 146 -13.14 17.27 6.02
CA SER A 146 -12.63 15.93 5.84
C SER A 146 -11.17 15.95 5.38
N ALA A 147 -10.30 15.18 6.02
CA ALA A 147 -8.90 15.01 5.63
C ALA A 147 -8.75 14.40 4.24
N LYS A 148 -9.72 13.58 3.82
CA LYS A 148 -9.69 12.81 2.56
C LYS A 148 -8.37 12.09 2.29
N GLN A 149 -7.69 11.70 3.37
CA GLN A 149 -6.46 10.93 3.29
C GLN A 149 -6.72 9.58 2.61
N HIS A 150 -5.82 9.21 1.74
CA HIS A 150 -5.77 7.87 1.15
C HIS A 150 -4.33 7.40 1.01
N HIS A 151 -4.11 6.11 1.01
CA HIS A 151 -2.91 5.36 0.66
C HIS A 151 -1.63 5.69 1.42
N ASP A 152 -1.32 6.95 1.82
CA ASP A 152 -0.09 7.23 2.55
C ASP A 152 -0.13 8.50 3.39
N TRP A 153 0.73 8.54 4.38
CA TRP A 153 1.11 9.67 5.22
C TRP A 153 2.49 9.46 5.83
N ARG A 154 3.16 10.54 6.23
CA ARG A 154 4.48 10.46 6.84
C ARG A 154 4.66 11.54 7.90
N ARG A 155 5.11 11.16 9.10
CA ARG A 155 5.62 12.11 10.08
C ARG A 155 7.01 12.56 9.69
N LEU A 156 7.24 13.88 9.68
CA LEU A 156 8.54 14.49 9.37
C LEU A 156 9.34 14.78 10.64
N PRO A 157 10.68 14.90 10.55
CA PRO A 157 11.53 15.24 11.70
C PRO A 157 11.19 16.58 12.37
N ASN A 158 10.61 17.54 11.63
CA ASN A 158 10.14 18.83 12.17
C ASN A 158 8.79 18.72 12.90
N GLY A 159 8.24 17.51 13.02
CA GLY A 159 6.94 17.24 13.65
C GLY A 159 5.73 17.45 12.75
N HIS A 160 5.90 17.95 11.52
CA HIS A 160 4.82 18.04 10.55
C HIS A 160 4.43 16.66 10.01
N THR A 161 3.28 16.56 9.39
CA THR A 161 2.83 15.34 8.74
C THR A 161 2.55 15.60 7.26
N LEU A 162 3.19 14.84 6.37
CA LEU A 162 2.75 14.77 4.99
C LEU A 162 1.55 13.84 4.88
N VAL A 163 0.54 14.26 4.13
CA VAL A 163 -0.71 13.53 3.93
C VAL A 163 -1.01 13.48 2.45
N LEU A 164 -1.12 12.28 1.90
CA LEU A 164 -1.66 12.07 0.56
C LEU A 164 -3.18 12.05 0.64
N ALA A 165 -3.83 12.91 -0.12
CA ALA A 165 -5.27 13.13 -0.09
C ALA A 165 -5.84 13.34 -1.50
N ASN A 166 -7.16 13.40 -1.62
CA ASN A 166 -7.84 13.69 -2.89
C ASN A 166 -8.60 15.01 -2.89
N LEU A 167 -8.59 15.65 -4.05
CA LEU A 167 -9.49 16.73 -4.42
C LEU A 167 -10.45 16.25 -5.50
N VAL A 168 -11.73 16.61 -5.39
CA VAL A 168 -12.72 16.37 -6.44
C VAL A 168 -13.07 17.71 -7.07
N HIS A 169 -12.60 17.94 -8.29
CA HIS A 169 -12.83 19.20 -8.99
C HIS A 169 -12.74 19.02 -10.52
N PRO A 170 -13.27 19.97 -11.31
CA PRO A 170 -13.02 19.99 -12.74
C PRO A 170 -11.56 20.42 -13.02
N VAL A 171 -10.91 19.75 -13.98
CA VAL A 171 -9.58 20.13 -14.46
C VAL A 171 -9.67 20.47 -15.93
N ALA A 172 -9.10 21.61 -16.33
CA ALA A 172 -9.14 22.10 -17.70
C ALA A 172 -8.53 21.09 -18.67
N GLY A 173 -9.24 20.81 -19.77
CA GLY A 173 -8.81 19.90 -20.82
C GLY A 173 -9.12 18.42 -20.57
N PHE A 174 -9.71 18.06 -19.42
CA PHE A 174 -10.26 16.72 -19.21
C PHE A 174 -11.69 16.64 -19.74
N ALA A 175 -12.04 15.51 -20.36
CA ALA A 175 -13.40 15.22 -20.80
C ALA A 175 -14.32 14.84 -19.63
N ALA A 176 -13.77 14.34 -18.54
CA ALA A 176 -14.50 14.04 -17.33
C ALA A 176 -14.95 15.37 -16.65
N PRO A 177 -16.21 15.47 -16.21
CA PRO A 177 -16.72 16.70 -15.56
C PRO A 177 -16.05 16.96 -14.21
N GLN A 178 -15.57 15.94 -13.55
CA GLN A 178 -14.80 15.98 -12.30
C GLN A 178 -13.72 14.91 -12.32
N VAL A 179 -12.56 15.26 -11.85
CA VAL A 179 -11.47 14.31 -11.60
C VAL A 179 -11.29 14.11 -10.11
N LEU A 180 -10.78 12.94 -9.78
CA LEU A 180 -10.23 12.64 -8.46
C LEU A 180 -8.74 12.94 -8.54
N ASP A 181 -8.37 14.11 -8.11
CA ASP A 181 -7.01 14.63 -8.23
C ASP A 181 -6.23 14.35 -6.96
N ASP A 182 -5.03 13.79 -7.12
CA ASP A 182 -4.17 13.51 -5.98
C ASP A 182 -3.50 14.80 -5.50
N VAL A 183 -3.48 15.00 -4.19
CA VAL A 183 -2.87 16.16 -3.54
C VAL A 183 -2.00 15.71 -2.37
N ILE A 184 -0.88 16.37 -2.18
CA ILE A 184 -0.04 16.19 -0.99
C ILE A 184 -0.11 17.45 -0.15
N TYR A 185 -0.46 17.30 1.12
CA TYR A 185 -0.42 18.36 2.12
C TYR A 185 0.72 18.13 3.09
N GLU A 186 1.42 19.19 3.47
CA GLU A 186 2.21 19.22 4.69
C GLU A 186 1.43 19.95 5.77
N VAL A 187 1.14 19.24 6.84
CA VAL A 187 0.32 19.72 7.95
C VAL A 187 1.19 19.90 9.18
N SER A 188 1.15 21.09 9.79
CA SER A 188 1.86 21.40 11.03
C SER A 188 1.29 20.61 12.23
N GLN A 189 1.98 20.63 13.35
CA GLN A 189 1.45 20.04 14.60
C GLN A 189 0.15 20.72 15.06
N GLN A 190 -0.04 21.99 14.71
CA GLN A 190 -1.25 22.77 15.00
C GLN A 190 -2.39 22.50 14.02
N GLY A 191 -2.17 21.65 13.01
CA GLY A 191 -3.16 21.29 12.00
C GLY A 191 -3.24 22.29 10.84
N GLU A 192 -2.28 23.20 10.70
CA GLU A 192 -2.23 24.15 9.59
C GLU A 192 -1.56 23.52 8.37
N VAL A 193 -2.12 23.74 7.18
CA VAL A 193 -1.47 23.35 5.92
C VAL A 193 -0.41 24.40 5.57
N VAL A 194 0.84 23.98 5.67
CA VAL A 194 2.00 24.86 5.42
C VAL A 194 2.58 24.67 4.02
N TRP A 195 2.27 23.60 3.34
CA TRP A 195 2.65 23.32 1.96
C TRP A 195 1.62 22.42 1.28
N LYS A 196 1.43 22.64 -0.02
CA LYS A 196 0.50 21.86 -0.86
C LYS A 196 1.09 21.63 -2.25
N TRP A 197 0.88 20.45 -2.79
CA TRP A 197 1.19 20.07 -4.16
C TRP A 197 -0.02 19.36 -4.77
N VAL A 198 -0.41 19.71 -5.99
CA VAL A 198 -1.59 19.17 -6.68
C VAL A 198 -1.14 18.52 -7.98
N ALA A 199 -1.48 17.25 -8.19
CA ALA A 199 -0.96 16.47 -9.31
C ALA A 199 -1.36 17.01 -10.69
N SER A 200 -2.58 17.53 -10.85
CA SER A 200 -3.04 18.09 -12.14
C SER A 200 -2.25 19.31 -12.60
N ASP A 201 -1.67 20.09 -11.68
CA ASP A 201 -0.83 21.24 -12.02
C ASP A 201 0.48 20.81 -12.71
N HIS A 202 0.89 19.55 -12.55
CA HIS A 202 2.14 18.97 -13.03
C HIS A 202 1.96 17.90 -14.12
N LEU A 203 0.75 17.78 -14.68
CA LEU A 203 0.40 16.71 -15.66
C LEU A 203 1.37 16.61 -16.84
N ASN A 204 1.91 17.72 -17.31
CA ASN A 204 2.86 17.76 -18.43
C ASN A 204 4.31 17.43 -18.01
N GLU A 205 4.58 17.27 -16.72
CA GLU A 205 5.92 16.97 -16.19
C GLU A 205 6.12 15.47 -15.94
N PHE A 206 5.04 14.67 -15.93
CA PHE A 206 5.13 13.23 -15.66
C PHE A 206 5.75 12.41 -16.80
N GLY A 207 5.96 13.01 -17.98
CA GLY A 207 6.61 12.32 -19.10
C GLY A 207 5.65 11.52 -19.97
N PHE A 208 4.35 11.79 -19.94
CA PHE A 208 3.41 11.19 -20.88
C PHE A 208 3.72 11.55 -22.33
N SER A 209 3.65 10.58 -23.24
CA SER A 209 3.58 10.85 -24.67
C SER A 209 2.31 11.63 -25.01
N ALA A 210 2.28 12.27 -26.18
CA ALA A 210 1.09 12.98 -26.66
C ALA A 210 -0.13 12.04 -26.77
N GLU A 211 0.09 10.77 -27.11
CA GLU A 211 -0.96 9.76 -27.19
C GLU A 211 -1.48 9.37 -25.81
N SER A 212 -0.58 9.05 -24.88
CA SER A 212 -0.93 8.72 -23.49
C SER A 212 -1.65 9.88 -22.81
N LEU A 213 -1.16 11.10 -22.98
CA LEU A 213 -1.80 12.29 -22.40
C LEU A 213 -3.20 12.52 -22.95
N LYS A 214 -3.42 12.24 -24.25
CA LYS A 214 -4.75 12.28 -24.85
C LYS A 214 -5.68 11.24 -24.23
N LEU A 215 -5.21 10.02 -23.97
CA LEU A 215 -5.99 8.98 -23.31
C LEU A 215 -6.37 9.40 -21.88
N VAL A 216 -5.43 9.93 -21.10
CA VAL A 216 -5.67 10.49 -19.76
C VAL A 216 -6.76 11.57 -19.82
N LYS A 217 -6.58 12.59 -20.66
CA LYS A 217 -7.53 13.72 -20.75
C LYS A 217 -8.91 13.33 -21.25
N ASN A 218 -9.02 12.32 -22.11
CA ASN A 218 -10.32 11.84 -22.61
C ASN A 218 -11.11 11.01 -21.60
N GLY A 219 -10.60 10.81 -20.37
CA GLY A 219 -11.27 10.02 -19.35
C GLY A 219 -11.28 8.54 -19.70
N TYR A 220 -10.19 8.04 -20.29
CA TYR A 220 -10.03 6.62 -20.59
C TYR A 220 -9.95 5.86 -19.26
N SER A 221 -10.98 5.13 -18.97
CA SER A 221 -10.98 4.14 -17.89
C SER A 221 -11.50 2.82 -18.45
N PRO A 222 -10.69 1.76 -18.43
CA PRO A 222 -11.14 0.43 -18.87
C PRO A 222 -12.18 -0.18 -17.96
N ARG A 223 -12.30 0.32 -16.71
CA ARG A 223 -13.35 -0.08 -15.75
C ARG A 223 -14.67 0.66 -15.95
N GLY A 224 -14.79 1.48 -17.01
CA GLY A 224 -15.93 2.34 -17.25
C GLY A 224 -15.66 3.80 -16.83
N ARG A 225 -16.57 4.71 -17.17
CA ARG A 225 -16.48 6.12 -16.78
C ARG A 225 -16.89 6.27 -15.32
N ALA A 226 -15.94 6.12 -14.40
CA ALA A 226 -16.16 6.55 -13.02
C ALA A 226 -16.21 8.08 -12.95
N VAL A 227 -17.12 8.62 -12.19
CA VAL A 227 -17.17 10.05 -11.85
C VAL A 227 -17.17 10.15 -10.33
N PRO A 228 -16.19 10.83 -9.73
CA PRO A 228 -15.03 11.50 -10.33
C PRO A 228 -14.04 10.52 -10.99
N PHE A 229 -13.32 10.96 -12.02
CA PHE A 229 -12.36 10.16 -12.76
C PHE A 229 -11.01 10.13 -12.04
N ASP A 230 -10.65 8.95 -11.55
CA ASP A 230 -9.37 8.67 -10.91
C ASP A 230 -8.33 8.33 -12.00
N TYR A 231 -7.49 9.30 -12.33
CA TYR A 231 -6.61 9.21 -13.50
C TYR A 231 -5.16 8.84 -13.18
N LEU A 232 -4.67 9.12 -11.99
CA LEU A 232 -3.32 8.74 -11.55
C LEU A 232 -3.34 7.65 -10.48
N HIS A 233 -4.22 7.77 -9.50
CA HIS A 233 -4.26 6.88 -8.35
C HIS A 233 -2.89 6.75 -7.70
N ILE A 234 -2.33 7.90 -7.26
CA ILE A 234 -1.07 7.91 -6.50
C ILE A 234 -1.31 7.12 -5.22
N ASN A 235 -0.52 6.08 -4.99
CA ASN A 235 -0.74 5.17 -3.88
C ASN A 235 0.44 5.09 -2.90
N ASN A 236 1.46 5.90 -3.13
CA ASN A 236 2.61 6.01 -2.23
C ASN A 236 3.21 7.41 -2.27
N MET A 237 3.73 7.81 -1.12
CA MET A 237 4.44 9.05 -0.94
C MET A 237 5.56 8.83 0.07
N SER A 238 6.80 9.06 -0.33
CA SER A 238 7.98 8.82 0.48
C SER A 238 8.93 10.02 0.41
N VAL A 239 9.36 10.54 1.55
CA VAL A 239 10.44 11.53 1.60
C VAL A 239 11.75 10.80 1.38
N LEU A 240 12.63 11.35 0.55
CA LEU A 240 13.89 10.68 0.20
C LEU A 240 14.83 10.49 1.38
N GLY A 241 14.85 11.45 2.32
CA GLY A 241 15.77 11.43 3.45
C GLY A 241 17.24 11.52 3.04
N PRO A 242 18.18 11.46 3.99
CA PRO A 242 19.62 11.41 3.72
C PRO A 242 19.93 10.24 2.76
N ASN A 243 20.73 10.50 1.73
CA ASN A 243 21.07 9.46 0.75
C ASN A 243 22.36 9.76 0.00
N ARG A 244 23.01 8.70 -0.45
CA ARG A 244 24.32 8.75 -1.14
C ARG A 244 24.34 9.56 -2.44
N TRP A 245 23.19 9.72 -3.09
CA TRP A 245 23.13 10.44 -4.37
C TRP A 245 23.21 11.94 -4.16
N PHE A 246 22.50 12.45 -3.17
CA PHE A 246 22.60 13.84 -2.77
C PHE A 246 24.00 14.17 -2.23
N ASP A 247 24.56 13.27 -1.43
CA ASP A 247 25.94 13.41 -0.92
C ASP A 247 26.97 13.44 -2.06
N ALA A 248 26.70 12.76 -3.17
CA ALA A 248 27.49 12.80 -4.40
C ALA A 248 27.21 14.03 -5.29
N GLY A 249 26.31 14.93 -4.87
CA GLY A 249 26.01 16.20 -5.57
C GLY A 249 24.78 16.17 -6.47
N ASP A 250 24.05 15.07 -6.57
CA ASP A 250 22.84 14.98 -7.40
C ASP A 250 21.63 15.61 -6.71
N GLN A 251 21.29 16.84 -7.09
CA GLN A 251 20.24 17.64 -6.48
C GLN A 251 18.83 17.05 -6.68
N ARG A 252 18.62 16.15 -7.64
CA ARG A 252 17.35 15.45 -7.83
C ARG A 252 16.98 14.63 -6.59
N PHE A 253 17.99 14.17 -5.85
CA PHE A 253 17.84 13.35 -4.65
C PHE A 253 17.95 14.15 -3.35
N ASN A 254 17.63 15.47 -3.37
CA ASN A 254 17.57 16.26 -2.15
C ASN A 254 16.74 15.55 -1.08
N PRO A 255 17.23 15.46 0.17
CA PRO A 255 16.54 14.75 1.27
C PRO A 255 15.10 15.18 1.53
N GLU A 256 14.73 16.42 1.22
CA GLU A 256 13.37 16.92 1.39
C GLU A 256 12.44 16.59 0.22
N ASN A 257 12.98 16.13 -0.91
CA ASN A 257 12.19 15.77 -2.09
C ASN A 257 11.30 14.56 -1.80
N ILE A 258 10.21 14.46 -2.56
CA ILE A 258 9.16 13.46 -2.36
C ILE A 258 9.14 12.52 -3.56
N LEU A 259 9.29 11.23 -3.31
CA LEU A 259 9.07 10.19 -4.29
C LEU A 259 7.60 9.75 -4.20
N ILE A 260 6.93 9.71 -5.33
CA ILE A 260 5.56 9.21 -5.48
C ILE A 260 5.51 8.16 -6.58
N ASP A 261 4.57 7.24 -6.48
CA ASP A 261 4.23 6.34 -7.57
C ASP A 261 2.73 6.40 -7.92
N SER A 262 2.44 6.17 -9.20
CA SER A 262 1.08 6.19 -9.74
C SER A 262 0.69 4.83 -10.27
N ARG A 263 -0.33 4.23 -9.63
CA ARG A 263 -0.85 2.93 -10.02
C ARG A 263 -1.46 2.94 -11.42
N GLU A 264 -2.31 3.93 -11.72
CA GLU A 264 -3.03 3.95 -13.00
C GLU A 264 -2.14 4.41 -14.17
N ALA A 265 -1.09 5.19 -13.90
CA ALA A 265 -0.21 5.72 -14.94
C ALA A 265 1.15 5.01 -15.04
N ASN A 266 1.44 4.03 -14.18
CA ASN A 266 2.67 3.23 -14.24
C ASN A 266 3.96 4.06 -14.20
N PHE A 267 4.03 5.06 -13.34
CA PHE A 267 5.25 5.83 -13.17
C PHE A 267 5.70 5.91 -11.71
N ILE A 268 7.00 6.13 -11.53
CA ILE A 268 7.60 6.59 -10.27
C ILE A 268 8.29 7.91 -10.59
N VAL A 269 8.03 8.95 -9.79
CA VAL A 269 8.67 10.27 -9.98
C VAL A 269 9.17 10.83 -8.67
N ILE A 270 10.15 11.73 -8.76
CA ILE A 270 10.62 12.55 -7.64
C ILE A 270 10.18 13.99 -7.88
N VAL A 271 9.47 14.55 -6.91
CA VAL A 271 9.03 15.93 -6.86
C VAL A 271 10.05 16.72 -6.02
N ASP A 272 10.63 17.76 -6.58
CA ASP A 272 11.41 18.73 -5.83
C ASP A 272 10.46 19.55 -4.95
N LYS A 273 10.56 19.38 -3.64
CA LYS A 273 9.61 19.98 -2.69
C LYS A 273 9.61 21.51 -2.74
N ARG A 274 10.73 22.14 -3.04
CA ARG A 274 10.87 23.59 -3.07
C ARG A 274 10.19 24.22 -4.29
N SER A 275 10.36 23.61 -5.46
CA SER A 275 9.81 24.15 -6.72
C SER A 275 8.47 23.52 -7.11
N GLY A 276 8.08 22.41 -6.51
CA GLY A 276 6.94 21.58 -6.90
C GLY A 276 7.17 20.76 -8.17
N LYS A 277 8.29 20.89 -8.87
CA LYS A 277 8.54 20.27 -10.17
C LYS A 277 8.97 18.82 -10.07
N VAL A 278 8.59 18.03 -11.06
CA VAL A 278 9.14 16.69 -11.26
C VAL A 278 10.57 16.81 -11.77
N VAL A 279 11.53 16.23 -11.02
CA VAL A 279 12.97 16.33 -11.32
C VAL A 279 13.59 14.98 -11.72
N TRP A 280 12.90 13.89 -11.52
CA TRP A 280 13.30 12.55 -11.94
C TRP A 280 12.06 11.70 -12.22
N SER A 281 12.13 10.77 -13.19
CA SER A 281 11.01 9.89 -13.54
C SER A 281 11.48 8.53 -14.04
N LEU A 282 10.65 7.50 -13.77
CA LEU A 282 10.68 6.19 -14.40
C LEU A 282 9.25 5.90 -14.89
N GLY A 283 9.06 5.63 -16.19
CA GLY A 283 7.75 5.65 -16.83
C GLY A 283 7.26 7.09 -17.05
N PRO A 284 5.96 7.31 -17.44
CA PRO A 284 4.90 6.32 -17.72
C PRO A 284 4.99 5.68 -19.11
N ASP A 285 5.70 6.28 -20.03
CA ASP A 285 5.85 5.77 -21.39
C ASP A 285 7.05 4.85 -21.48
N TYR A 286 6.76 3.58 -21.54
CA TYR A 286 7.73 2.53 -21.75
C TYR A 286 7.82 2.18 -23.25
N PRO A 287 9.00 1.72 -23.73
CA PRO A 287 9.13 1.31 -25.12
C PRO A 287 8.02 0.35 -25.53
N ALA A 288 7.44 0.53 -26.70
CA ALA A 288 6.41 -0.34 -27.22
C ALA A 288 6.88 -1.81 -27.14
N GLN A 289 6.09 -2.68 -26.53
CA GLN A 289 6.37 -4.11 -26.56
C GLN A 289 6.29 -4.57 -28.01
N VAL A 290 7.39 -5.14 -28.52
CA VAL A 290 7.37 -5.84 -29.79
C VAL A 290 6.37 -6.99 -29.65
N ARG A 291 5.28 -6.97 -30.43
CA ARG A 291 4.33 -8.08 -30.52
C ARG A 291 5.06 -9.32 -31.02
N GLY A 292 5.28 -10.28 -30.15
CA GLY A 292 5.97 -11.53 -30.46
C GLY A 292 5.88 -12.51 -29.29
N PRO A 293 6.39 -13.74 -29.40
CA PRO A 293 6.52 -14.61 -28.25
C PRO A 293 7.30 -13.86 -27.18
N ARG A 294 6.79 -13.88 -25.94
CA ARG A 294 7.33 -13.12 -24.82
C ARG A 294 8.81 -13.36 -24.70
N VAL A 295 9.62 -12.39 -25.05
CA VAL A 295 11.04 -12.41 -24.72
C VAL A 295 11.14 -11.91 -23.30
N LEU A 296 11.43 -12.82 -22.38
CA LEU A 296 11.85 -12.49 -21.02
C LEU A 296 13.39 -12.43 -21.03
N PRO A 297 14.01 -11.54 -20.21
CA PRO A 297 13.39 -10.72 -19.20
C PRO A 297 12.75 -9.47 -19.79
N ARG A 298 11.64 -9.04 -19.19
CA ARG A 298 11.14 -7.68 -19.40
C ARG A 298 12.24 -6.75 -18.90
N ALA A 299 12.58 -5.76 -19.70
CA ALA A 299 13.43 -4.70 -19.21
C ALA A 299 12.74 -3.98 -18.04
N VAL A 300 13.48 -3.26 -17.22
CA VAL A 300 13.05 -2.37 -16.09
C VAL A 300 11.87 -1.49 -16.43
N ASP A 301 11.75 -1.37 -17.63
CA ASP A 301 10.98 -0.57 -18.47
C ASP A 301 9.48 -0.76 -18.30
N GLN A 302 8.96 -1.79 -17.64
CA GLN A 302 7.52 -1.97 -17.57
C GLN A 302 7.05 -2.49 -16.22
N ILE A 303 7.12 -1.60 -15.23
CA ILE A 303 6.34 -1.75 -14.01
C ILE A 303 4.87 -1.53 -14.34
N SER A 304 3.96 -2.16 -13.63
CA SER A 304 2.52 -1.99 -13.86
C SER A 304 1.71 -2.14 -12.59
N GLY A 305 0.96 -1.08 -12.27
CA GLY A 305 0.09 -1.05 -11.09
C GLY A 305 0.83 -1.15 -9.77
N GLN A 306 2.08 -0.70 -9.73
CA GLN A 306 3.02 -0.82 -8.62
C GLN A 306 2.56 -0.11 -7.35
N HIS A 307 3.18 -0.47 -6.21
CA HIS A 307 2.93 0.10 -4.88
C HIS A 307 4.22 0.23 -4.09
N ASP A 308 4.20 1.14 -3.13
CA ASP A 308 5.20 1.28 -2.07
C ASP A 308 6.62 1.60 -2.55
N ALA A 309 6.77 2.38 -3.64
CA ALA A 309 8.07 2.81 -4.11
C ALA A 309 8.73 3.78 -3.12
N HIS A 310 9.98 3.50 -2.72
CA HIS A 310 10.75 4.35 -1.80
C HIS A 310 12.25 4.12 -1.97
N LEU A 311 13.07 5.07 -1.53
CA LEU A 311 14.51 4.82 -1.37
C LEU A 311 14.75 3.91 -0.17
N ILE A 312 15.60 2.91 -0.35
CA ILE A 312 16.10 2.10 0.77
C ILE A 312 16.89 3.02 1.70
N GLU A 313 16.54 2.99 2.98
CA GLU A 313 17.08 3.88 4.00
C GLU A 313 18.60 3.71 4.21
N PRO A 314 19.31 4.76 4.66
CA PRO A 314 20.71 4.69 5.01
C PRO A 314 20.97 3.58 6.05
N GLY A 315 22.10 2.89 5.89
CA GLY A 315 22.51 1.82 6.80
C GLY A 315 21.91 0.44 6.44
N LEU A 316 20.94 0.38 5.55
CA LEU A 316 20.39 -0.89 5.06
C LEU A 316 21.12 -1.34 3.78
N PRO A 317 21.22 -2.65 3.52
CA PRO A 317 21.75 -3.17 2.26
C PRO A 317 20.95 -2.64 1.05
N GLY A 318 21.63 -2.07 0.07
CA GLY A 318 21.01 -1.41 -1.08
C GLY A 318 20.65 0.07 -0.86
N ALA A 319 21.06 0.68 0.26
CA ALA A 319 20.73 2.07 0.60
C ALA A 319 20.87 3.04 -0.59
N GLY A 320 19.82 3.85 -0.83
CA GLY A 320 19.72 4.80 -1.93
C GLY A 320 19.19 4.21 -3.24
N ASN A 321 19.03 2.90 -3.38
CA ASN A 321 18.26 2.33 -4.48
C ASN A 321 16.75 2.44 -4.20
N ILE A 322 15.93 2.44 -5.24
CA ILE A 322 14.47 2.38 -5.11
C ILE A 322 14.07 0.93 -4.91
N LEU A 323 13.30 0.65 -3.85
CA LEU A 323 12.59 -0.61 -3.66
C LEU A 323 11.12 -0.40 -4.00
N VAL A 324 10.51 -1.33 -4.74
CA VAL A 324 9.10 -1.22 -5.17
C VAL A 324 8.47 -2.60 -5.33
N PHE A 325 7.21 -2.72 -4.92
CA PHE A 325 6.37 -3.88 -5.22
C PHE A 325 5.70 -3.64 -6.58
N ASP A 326 6.16 -4.35 -7.61
CA ASP A 326 5.60 -4.29 -8.96
C ASP A 326 4.48 -5.34 -9.08
N ASN A 327 3.26 -4.89 -8.93
CA ASN A 327 2.08 -5.77 -8.92
C ASN A 327 1.86 -6.50 -10.24
N GLN A 328 2.35 -5.96 -11.35
CA GLN A 328 2.02 -6.44 -12.69
C GLN A 328 0.50 -6.52 -12.93
N GLY A 329 -0.23 -5.61 -12.27
CA GLY A 329 -1.66 -5.44 -12.41
C GLY A 329 -2.01 -4.70 -13.70
N GLU A 330 -3.30 -4.72 -14.05
CA GLU A 330 -3.78 -3.94 -15.19
C GLU A 330 -3.76 -2.45 -14.90
N ALA A 331 -2.95 -1.70 -15.63
CA ALA A 331 -2.78 -0.26 -15.49
C ALA A 331 -2.12 0.35 -16.74
N GLY A 332 -2.02 1.67 -16.81
CA GLY A 332 -1.32 2.39 -17.87
C GLY A 332 -2.19 3.04 -18.93
N TYR A 333 -1.58 3.94 -19.69
CA TYR A 333 -2.18 4.67 -20.81
C TYR A 333 -1.30 4.56 -22.07
N PRO A 334 -1.52 3.58 -22.98
CA PRO A 334 -2.59 2.56 -22.97
C PRO A 334 -2.36 1.49 -21.91
N ARG A 335 -3.45 0.80 -21.56
CA ARG A 335 -3.44 -0.19 -20.49
C ARG A 335 -2.56 -1.40 -20.82
N VAL A 336 -1.77 -1.82 -19.83
CA VAL A 336 -1.01 -3.07 -19.88
C VAL A 336 -1.94 -4.22 -19.53
N SER A 337 -2.04 -5.20 -20.43
CA SER A 337 -2.86 -6.40 -20.24
C SER A 337 -2.18 -7.37 -19.30
N VAL A 338 -2.92 -7.89 -18.32
CA VAL A 338 -2.48 -9.01 -17.49
C VAL A 338 -2.45 -10.29 -18.34
N GLY A 339 -1.37 -11.04 -18.24
CA GLY A 339 -1.24 -12.30 -19.00
C GLY A 339 -2.06 -13.44 -18.39
N VAL A 340 -2.06 -14.60 -19.05
CA VAL A 340 -2.74 -15.82 -18.61
C VAL A 340 -2.20 -16.34 -17.27
N GLN A 341 -0.95 -16.07 -16.96
CA GLN A 341 -0.28 -16.41 -15.71
C GLN A 341 0.28 -15.13 -15.10
N PRO A 342 -0.55 -14.34 -14.40
CA PRO A 342 -0.10 -13.12 -13.77
C PRO A 342 0.88 -13.44 -12.65
N ARG A 343 1.84 -12.57 -12.44
CA ARG A 343 2.82 -12.67 -11.37
C ARG A 343 3.25 -11.27 -10.93
N SER A 344 3.45 -11.09 -9.66
CA SER A 344 4.10 -9.91 -9.12
C SER A 344 5.61 -10.11 -9.01
N ARG A 345 6.32 -9.04 -8.74
CA ARG A 345 7.74 -9.06 -8.43
C ARG A 345 8.09 -7.92 -7.48
N VAL A 346 9.17 -8.07 -6.73
CA VAL A 346 9.76 -6.98 -5.97
C VAL A 346 11.05 -6.57 -6.65
N LEU A 347 11.22 -5.28 -6.90
CA LEU A 347 12.37 -4.75 -7.61
C LEU A 347 13.18 -3.82 -6.73
N GLU A 348 14.50 -3.99 -6.76
CA GLU A 348 15.47 -2.99 -6.33
C GLU A 348 16.09 -2.35 -7.58
N ILE A 349 15.99 -1.03 -7.70
CA ILE A 349 16.37 -0.28 -8.89
C ILE A 349 17.44 0.75 -8.52
N ASP A 350 18.57 0.76 -9.22
CA ASP A 350 19.52 1.87 -9.21
C ASP A 350 18.85 3.08 -9.90
N PRO A 351 18.53 4.15 -9.19
CA PRO A 351 17.74 5.24 -9.78
C PRO A 351 18.53 6.11 -10.75
N VAL A 352 19.86 6.12 -10.67
CA VAL A 352 20.71 6.90 -11.58
C VAL A 352 20.91 6.19 -12.90
N LYS A 353 21.16 4.87 -12.85
CA LYS A 353 21.31 4.03 -14.06
C LYS A 353 19.97 3.58 -14.60
N LYS A 354 18.89 3.66 -13.80
CA LYS A 354 17.58 3.09 -14.10
C LYS A 354 17.66 1.61 -14.48
N GLN A 355 18.35 0.84 -13.63
CA GLN A 355 18.59 -0.60 -13.83
C GLN A 355 18.14 -1.40 -12.62
N ILE A 356 17.52 -2.57 -12.85
CA ILE A 356 17.25 -3.54 -11.79
C ILE A 356 18.60 -4.09 -11.29
N VAL A 357 18.81 -4.01 -9.98
CA VAL A 357 19.99 -4.58 -9.32
C VAL A 357 19.66 -5.81 -8.49
N TRP A 358 18.40 -5.99 -8.16
CA TRP A 358 17.84 -7.19 -7.54
C TRP A 358 16.36 -7.32 -7.87
N GLU A 359 15.89 -8.55 -8.04
CA GLU A 359 14.50 -8.90 -8.30
C GLU A 359 14.14 -10.10 -7.45
N TYR A 360 12.88 -10.15 -6.99
CA TYR A 360 12.29 -11.33 -6.38
C TYR A 360 10.98 -11.67 -7.10
N THR A 361 10.82 -12.95 -7.41
CA THR A 361 9.63 -13.56 -8.00
C THR A 361 9.26 -14.84 -7.25
N GLY A 362 8.10 -15.45 -7.51
CA GLY A 362 7.71 -16.73 -6.93
C GLY A 362 8.71 -17.87 -7.27
N GLY A 363 9.38 -17.78 -8.41
CA GLY A 363 10.38 -18.76 -8.85
C GLY A 363 11.63 -18.80 -7.96
N ASP A 364 12.02 -17.67 -7.38
CA ASP A 364 13.20 -17.57 -6.53
C ASP A 364 13.08 -18.38 -5.23
N SER A 365 11.85 -18.62 -4.78
CA SER A 365 11.54 -19.49 -3.63
C SER A 365 11.18 -20.92 -4.02
N ASN A 366 11.57 -21.37 -5.22
CA ASN A 366 11.25 -22.70 -5.78
C ASN A 366 9.74 -22.95 -5.92
N GLY A 367 8.93 -21.90 -5.99
CA GLY A 367 7.51 -21.96 -6.26
C GLY A 367 7.18 -21.71 -7.74
N PRO A 368 5.93 -21.89 -8.14
CA PRO A 368 5.49 -21.44 -9.46
C PRO A 368 5.46 -19.90 -9.48
N GLU A 369 5.82 -19.31 -10.61
CA GLU A 369 5.85 -17.85 -10.78
C GLU A 369 4.51 -17.17 -10.38
N TRP A 370 3.38 -17.78 -10.77
CA TRP A 370 2.04 -17.31 -10.43
C TRP A 370 1.64 -17.54 -8.96
N GLY A 371 2.44 -18.25 -8.18
CA GLY A 371 2.26 -18.45 -6.75
C GLY A 371 2.57 -17.20 -5.92
N PHE A 372 3.11 -16.15 -6.56
CA PHE A 372 3.36 -14.84 -5.99
C PHE A 372 2.67 -13.78 -6.86
N TYR A 373 1.45 -13.41 -6.48
CA TYR A 373 0.66 -12.43 -7.24
C TYR A 373 -0.32 -11.66 -6.36
N SER A 374 -0.18 -10.35 -6.41
CA SER A 374 -1.13 -9.40 -5.86
C SER A 374 -1.32 -8.27 -6.87
N SER A 375 -2.50 -8.20 -7.52
CA SER A 375 -2.75 -7.24 -8.61
C SER A 375 -2.88 -5.79 -8.17
N PHE A 376 -2.97 -5.52 -6.87
CA PHE A 376 -3.06 -4.20 -6.24
C PHE A 376 -2.63 -4.30 -4.78
N ILE A 377 -2.51 -3.17 -4.06
CA ILE A 377 -1.98 -3.10 -2.69
C ILE A 377 -0.58 -3.72 -2.59
N SER A 378 -0.12 -4.11 -1.40
CA SER A 378 1.18 -4.74 -1.17
C SER A 378 2.32 -3.77 -0.89
N SER A 379 3.39 -4.30 -0.32
CA SER A 379 4.58 -3.53 0.03
C SER A 379 5.84 -4.39 0.11
N ALA A 380 7.00 -3.75 0.10
CA ALA A 380 8.27 -4.40 0.36
C ALA A 380 9.17 -3.51 1.19
N ARG A 381 9.84 -4.03 2.21
CA ARG A 381 10.75 -3.28 3.09
C ARG A 381 12.07 -4.02 3.27
N ARG A 382 13.18 -3.34 2.99
CA ARG A 382 14.52 -3.87 3.24
C ARG A 382 14.79 -3.93 4.73
N LEU A 383 15.33 -5.06 5.20
CA LEU A 383 15.64 -5.30 6.61
C LEU A 383 17.16 -5.18 6.86
N PRO A 384 17.58 -4.91 8.12
CA PRO A 384 18.99 -4.71 8.46
C PRO A 384 19.92 -5.86 8.11
N ASN A 385 19.43 -7.10 8.14
CA ASN A 385 20.23 -8.29 7.76
C ASN A 385 20.28 -8.54 6.24
N GLY A 386 19.66 -7.68 5.42
CA GLY A 386 19.60 -7.79 3.97
C GLY A 386 18.39 -8.56 3.43
N ASN A 387 17.58 -9.16 4.29
CA ASN A 387 16.30 -9.72 3.89
C ASN A 387 15.34 -8.62 3.43
N THR A 388 14.29 -9.01 2.74
CA THR A 388 13.19 -8.12 2.39
C THR A 388 11.90 -8.66 3.01
N LEU A 389 11.21 -7.83 3.82
CA LEU A 389 9.85 -8.12 4.26
C LEU A 389 8.92 -7.74 3.12
N ILE A 390 8.09 -8.68 2.70
CA ILE A 390 7.14 -8.52 1.59
C ILE A 390 5.73 -8.74 2.14
N ASP A 391 4.83 -7.82 1.84
CA ASP A 391 3.40 -7.98 2.03
C ASP A 391 2.75 -8.31 0.67
N GLU A 392 2.32 -9.55 0.49
CA GLU A 392 1.50 -9.99 -0.64
C GLU A 392 0.03 -9.76 -0.29
N GLY A 393 -0.37 -8.50 -0.39
CA GLY A 393 -1.57 -7.96 0.24
C GLY A 393 -2.87 -8.67 -0.10
N MET A 394 -3.13 -9.04 -1.37
CA MET A 394 -4.37 -9.74 -1.76
C MET A 394 -4.53 -11.11 -1.10
N ASN A 395 -3.43 -11.75 -0.73
CA ASN A 395 -3.42 -13.05 -0.10
C ASN A 395 -3.32 -12.96 1.43
N GLY A 396 -3.26 -11.74 1.98
CA GLY A 396 -3.08 -11.52 3.42
C GLY A 396 -1.79 -12.13 3.95
N ARG A 397 -0.78 -12.27 3.09
CA ARG A 397 0.47 -12.97 3.36
C ARG A 397 1.61 -11.98 3.54
N ILE A 398 2.31 -12.06 4.67
CA ILE A 398 3.52 -11.29 4.96
C ILE A 398 4.67 -12.28 5.10
N PHE A 399 5.79 -12.03 4.44
CA PHE A 399 6.92 -12.96 4.52
C PHE A 399 8.27 -12.25 4.35
N GLN A 400 9.34 -12.84 4.87
CA GLN A 400 10.71 -12.37 4.68
C GLN A 400 11.42 -13.30 3.70
N VAL A 401 12.10 -12.71 2.73
CA VAL A 401 12.99 -13.44 1.83
C VAL A 401 14.44 -12.98 2.01
N THR A 402 15.38 -13.93 1.90
CA THR A 402 16.80 -13.61 1.80
C THR A 402 17.12 -12.99 0.44
N GLY A 403 18.32 -12.42 0.28
CA GLY A 403 18.77 -11.94 -1.03
C GLY A 403 18.86 -13.03 -2.12
N LYS A 404 18.77 -14.32 -1.73
CA LYS A 404 18.77 -15.48 -2.64
C LYS A 404 17.38 -16.04 -2.91
N GLY A 405 16.33 -15.48 -2.31
CA GLY A 405 14.95 -15.92 -2.48
C GLY A 405 14.46 -16.95 -1.45
N ASP A 406 15.29 -17.38 -0.48
CA ASP A 406 14.83 -18.29 0.57
C ASP A 406 13.84 -17.61 1.47
N ILE A 407 12.67 -18.21 1.73
CA ILE A 407 11.70 -17.70 2.68
C ILE A 407 12.20 -17.97 4.10
N ALA A 408 12.53 -16.91 4.82
CA ALA A 408 13.03 -16.96 6.19
C ALA A 408 11.92 -16.97 7.24
N TRP A 409 10.81 -16.28 6.96
CA TRP A 409 9.64 -16.17 7.81
C TRP A 409 8.40 -15.97 6.96
N GLU A 410 7.27 -16.50 7.40
CA GLU A 410 5.99 -16.38 6.69
C GLU A 410 4.83 -16.37 7.67
N TYR A 411 3.92 -15.45 7.47
CA TYR A 411 2.68 -15.28 8.23
C TYR A 411 1.51 -15.00 7.29
N VAL A 412 0.35 -15.59 7.58
CA VAL A 412 -0.91 -15.32 6.88
C VAL A 412 -1.93 -14.80 7.87
N SER A 413 -2.50 -13.64 7.56
CA SER A 413 -3.48 -12.95 8.40
C SER A 413 -4.74 -13.80 8.63
N PRO A 414 -5.16 -14.02 9.88
CA PRO A 414 -6.40 -14.70 10.21
C PRO A 414 -7.64 -13.78 10.20
N TYR A 415 -7.45 -12.48 9.94
CA TYR A 415 -8.51 -11.47 10.04
C TYR A 415 -9.26 -11.34 8.72
N PHE A 416 -10.32 -12.15 8.57
CA PHE A 416 -11.17 -12.15 7.39
C PHE A 416 -12.41 -11.28 7.57
N ALA A 417 -12.82 -10.58 6.52
CA ALA A 417 -14.12 -9.90 6.45
C ALA A 417 -14.76 -10.02 5.06
N PRO A 418 -16.09 -9.87 4.95
CA PRO A 418 -16.76 -9.77 3.67
C PRO A 418 -16.29 -8.53 2.89
N THR A 419 -15.72 -8.75 1.71
CA THR A 419 -15.22 -7.70 0.84
C THR A 419 -15.99 -7.67 -0.46
N PRO A 420 -16.53 -6.51 -0.88
CA PRO A 420 -17.14 -6.36 -2.19
C PRO A 420 -16.10 -6.58 -3.30
N VAL A 421 -16.40 -7.49 -4.22
CA VAL A 421 -15.55 -7.73 -5.40
C VAL A 421 -16.38 -7.47 -6.64
N ALA A 422 -15.87 -6.63 -7.54
CA ALA A 422 -16.54 -6.30 -8.78
C ALA A 422 -16.85 -7.58 -9.60
N GLY A 423 -18.09 -7.75 -10.01
CA GLY A 423 -18.55 -8.92 -10.79
C GLY A 423 -18.85 -10.18 -9.98
N ALA A 424 -18.58 -10.23 -8.68
CA ALA A 424 -18.84 -11.41 -7.86
C ALA A 424 -20.32 -11.58 -7.45
N GLY A 425 -21.16 -10.57 -7.62
CA GLY A 425 -22.58 -10.58 -7.26
C GLY A 425 -22.88 -10.58 -5.75
N LYS A 426 -21.94 -10.99 -4.91
CA LYS A 426 -21.98 -10.95 -3.45
C LYS A 426 -20.57 -10.73 -2.89
N PRO A 427 -20.43 -10.19 -1.67
CA PRO A 427 -19.15 -10.07 -1.01
C PRO A 427 -18.45 -11.43 -0.85
N VAL A 428 -17.13 -11.45 -1.01
CA VAL A 428 -16.29 -12.62 -0.72
C VAL A 428 -15.50 -12.38 0.57
N LEU A 429 -15.21 -13.43 1.30
CA LEU A 429 -14.32 -13.30 2.45
C LEU A 429 -12.89 -13.07 1.94
N SER A 430 -12.24 -12.04 2.44
CA SER A 430 -10.84 -11.75 2.18
C SER A 430 -10.12 -11.36 3.46
N ASN A 431 -8.82 -11.59 3.47
CA ASN A 431 -7.90 -11.17 4.53
C ASN A 431 -6.86 -10.18 4.01
N TRP A 432 -7.23 -9.34 3.06
CA TRP A 432 -6.33 -8.37 2.42
C TRP A 432 -5.63 -7.48 3.41
N LEU A 433 -4.37 -7.23 3.13
CA LEU A 433 -3.53 -6.29 3.86
C LEU A 433 -3.04 -5.22 2.89
N TYR A 434 -3.04 -3.96 3.34
CA TYR A 434 -2.59 -2.88 2.47
C TYR A 434 -1.06 -2.78 2.47
N ARG A 435 -0.48 -2.78 3.66
CA ARG A 435 0.97 -2.65 3.86
C ARG A 435 1.38 -3.20 5.22
N ALA A 436 2.55 -3.84 5.30
CA ALA A 436 3.14 -4.30 6.54
C ALA A 436 4.41 -3.49 6.86
N GLN A 437 4.59 -3.17 8.15
CA GLN A 437 5.78 -2.45 8.65
C GLN A 437 6.57 -3.34 9.59
N PRO A 438 7.90 -3.58 9.37
CA PRO A 438 8.77 -4.13 10.37
C PRO A 438 9.01 -3.08 11.46
N VAL A 439 8.83 -3.46 12.73
CA VAL A 439 8.94 -2.56 13.87
C VAL A 439 10.07 -3.02 14.77
N PRO A 440 11.14 -2.22 14.93
CA PRO A 440 12.22 -2.53 15.87
C PRO A 440 11.70 -2.69 17.30
N TYR A 441 12.26 -3.63 18.05
CA TYR A 441 11.82 -3.91 19.43
C TYR A 441 11.91 -2.72 20.37
N ASN A 442 12.82 -1.81 20.13
CA ASN A 442 13.00 -0.60 20.94
C ASN A 442 12.03 0.55 20.58
N TRP A 443 11.16 0.36 19.59
CA TRP A 443 10.14 1.36 19.22
C TRP A 443 8.85 1.24 20.05
N VAL A 444 8.69 0.17 20.79
CA VAL A 444 7.55 -0.09 21.66
C VAL A 444 7.96 0.00 23.13
N PRO A 445 7.01 0.12 24.09
CA PRO A 445 7.32 0.14 25.51
C PRO A 445 8.16 -1.06 25.95
N GLU A 446 9.05 -0.82 26.89
CA GLU A 446 9.88 -1.87 27.48
C GLU A 446 9.01 -2.93 28.16
N GLY A 447 9.40 -4.21 28.02
CA GLY A 447 8.62 -5.32 28.56
C GLY A 447 7.50 -5.82 27.65
N THR A 448 7.28 -5.22 26.47
CA THR A 448 6.35 -5.78 25.46
C THR A 448 6.74 -7.22 25.14
N PRO A 449 5.81 -8.19 25.26
CA PRO A 449 6.10 -9.61 25.05
C PRO A 449 6.61 -9.90 23.65
N ARG A 450 7.49 -10.89 23.51
CA ARG A 450 7.92 -11.42 22.21
C ARG A 450 8.29 -12.89 22.30
N SER A 451 8.07 -13.60 21.21
CA SER A 451 8.46 -14.98 21.04
C SER A 451 9.25 -15.16 19.74
N GLU A 452 10.30 -15.97 19.80
CA GLU A 452 11.22 -16.19 18.67
C GLU A 452 11.53 -17.69 18.55
N LYS A 453 10.47 -18.53 18.51
CA LYS A 453 10.59 -19.99 18.40
C LYS A 453 10.47 -20.41 16.92
N ALA A 454 11.41 -21.19 16.45
CA ALA A 454 11.37 -21.74 15.09
C ALA A 454 10.05 -22.45 14.80
N VAL A 455 9.53 -22.23 13.57
CA VAL A 455 8.33 -22.90 13.06
C VAL A 455 8.68 -23.61 11.77
N THR A 456 8.53 -24.94 11.79
CA THR A 456 8.74 -25.77 10.60
C THR A 456 7.53 -25.68 9.68
N PRO A 457 7.70 -25.47 8.38
CA PRO A 457 6.61 -25.48 7.43
C PRO A 457 5.80 -26.78 7.48
N PRO A 458 4.47 -26.71 7.22
CA PRO A 458 3.66 -27.92 7.11
C PRO A 458 4.21 -28.87 6.04
N GLU A 459 4.22 -30.18 6.33
CA GLU A 459 4.60 -31.18 5.35
C GLU A 459 3.52 -31.29 4.27
N LEU A 460 3.78 -30.70 3.10
CA LEU A 460 2.83 -30.68 1.98
C LEU A 460 2.37 -32.08 1.56
N GLY A 461 3.17 -33.12 1.77
CA GLY A 461 2.81 -34.51 1.51
C GLY A 461 1.60 -35.01 2.31
N LYS A 462 1.33 -34.44 3.48
CA LYS A 462 0.16 -34.80 4.30
C LYS A 462 -1.17 -34.26 3.77
N PHE A 463 -1.11 -33.31 2.84
CA PHE A 463 -2.29 -32.71 2.21
C PHE A 463 -2.61 -33.32 0.84
N ARG A 464 -1.84 -34.27 0.37
CA ARG A 464 -2.08 -34.95 -0.90
C ARG A 464 -3.09 -36.08 -0.70
N VAL A 465 -4.08 -36.15 -1.57
CA VAL A 465 -4.92 -37.34 -1.71
C VAL A 465 -4.02 -38.48 -2.22
N VAL A 466 -3.89 -39.53 -1.42
CA VAL A 466 -3.12 -40.70 -1.82
C VAL A 466 -3.92 -41.41 -2.90
N THR A 467 -3.40 -41.52 -4.11
CA THR A 467 -3.95 -42.40 -5.14
C THR A 467 -3.49 -43.82 -4.80
N ASN A 468 -4.46 -44.71 -4.62
CA ASN A 468 -4.20 -46.16 -4.46
C ASN A 468 -3.63 -46.76 -5.77
#